data_75597092b469f5ea59cc4b0a05ced5e8
#
_entry.id   75597092b469f5ea59cc4b0a05ced5e8
#
_cell.length_a   1.000
_cell.length_b   1.000
_cell.length_c   1.000
_cell.angle_alpha   90.00
_cell.angle_beta   90.00
_cell.angle_gamma   90.00
#
_symmetry.space_group_name_H-M   'P 1'
#
loop_
_entity.id
_entity.type
_entity.pdbx_description
1 polymer ?
#
loop_
_entity_poly.entity_id
_entity_poly.type
_entity_poly.pdbx_seq_one_letter_code
_entity_poly.pdbx_strand_id
1 'polypeptide(L)'
;MEESRIVEIKEDILADNTNAANAFRKMLENQGTFFVDVMASPGAGKTTLLLALIEELRKSASIGIIEADLESFVDSRKIKDAGIQAVQLETRGICHVEMSMVERAFQAFGGQHFDYLFLENIGNLVCPAEFDTGAHKRVMLLSVPEGYDKVYKYPPMFAVVDALIVTKTDYLPLNPDFDMAALHKQARVLNPHLEIFETCARTGEGIPELAEWILACRKELLG
;
A
#
# COMPACT_ATOMS: atom_id res chain seq x y z
N MET A 1 12.13 26.98 -24.19
CA MET A 1 11.89 25.76 -25.00
C MET A 1 12.26 24.45 -24.24
N GLU A 2 13.19 24.47 -23.28
CA GLU A 2 13.53 23.24 -22.51
C GLU A 2 12.47 22.86 -21.47
N GLU A 3 11.83 23.82 -20.80
CA GLU A 3 10.81 23.52 -19.78
C GLU A 3 9.57 22.78 -20.34
N SER A 4 9.09 23.19 -21.53
CA SER A 4 7.93 22.53 -22.15
C SER A 4 8.25 21.07 -22.54
N ARG A 5 9.49 20.80 -22.93
CA ARG A 5 9.94 19.46 -23.33
C ARG A 5 10.08 18.48 -22.14
N ILE A 6 10.45 19.00 -20.98
CA ILE A 6 10.55 18.21 -19.73
C ILE A 6 9.13 17.83 -19.23
N VAL A 7 8.17 18.74 -19.33
CA VAL A 7 6.77 18.49 -18.96
C VAL A 7 6.15 17.41 -19.87
N GLU A 8 6.33 17.51 -21.19
CA GLU A 8 5.86 16.52 -22.15
C GLU A 8 6.44 15.11 -21.86
N ILE A 9 7.72 15.00 -21.57
CA ILE A 9 8.36 13.72 -21.26
C ILE A 9 7.79 13.11 -19.96
N LYS A 10 7.52 13.92 -18.93
CA LYS A 10 6.91 13.43 -17.69
C LYS A 10 5.48 12.94 -17.91
N GLU A 11 4.68 13.64 -18.68
CA GLU A 11 3.31 13.27 -19.04
C GLU A 11 3.29 11.96 -19.84
N ASP A 12 4.17 11.80 -20.83
CA ASP A 12 4.30 10.59 -21.62
C ASP A 12 4.69 9.37 -20.75
N ILE A 13 5.66 9.52 -19.85
CA ILE A 13 6.09 8.46 -18.93
C ILE A 13 4.94 8.05 -18.01
N LEU A 14 4.20 9.00 -17.44
CA LEU A 14 3.07 8.70 -16.58
C LEU A 14 1.91 8.04 -17.35
N ALA A 15 1.66 8.47 -18.60
CA ALA A 15 0.65 7.87 -19.46
C ALA A 15 0.98 6.42 -19.82
N ASP A 16 2.23 6.14 -20.18
CA ASP A 16 2.71 4.78 -20.49
C ASP A 16 2.62 3.88 -19.24
N ASN A 17 3.04 4.38 -18.09
CA ASN A 17 2.90 3.66 -16.83
C ASN A 17 1.43 3.34 -16.50
N THR A 18 0.53 4.29 -16.68
CA THR A 18 -0.91 4.11 -16.43
C THR A 18 -1.54 3.09 -17.38
N ASN A 19 -1.16 3.09 -18.65
CA ASN A 19 -1.62 2.11 -19.62
C ASN A 19 -1.16 0.69 -19.26
N ALA A 20 0.10 0.53 -18.86
CA ALA A 20 0.65 -0.73 -18.40
C ALA A 20 -0.05 -1.20 -17.10
N ALA A 21 -0.29 -0.29 -16.15
CA ALA A 21 -0.99 -0.58 -14.91
C ALA A 21 -2.42 -1.08 -15.15
N ASN A 22 -3.16 -0.46 -16.08
CA ASN A 22 -4.51 -0.90 -16.45
C ASN A 22 -4.52 -2.29 -17.10
N ALA A 23 -3.54 -2.57 -17.97
CA ALA A 23 -3.40 -3.89 -18.59
C ALA A 23 -3.06 -4.97 -17.56
N PHE A 24 -2.17 -4.67 -16.63
CA PHE A 24 -1.76 -5.57 -15.54
C PHE A 24 -2.93 -5.85 -14.58
N ARG A 25 -3.67 -4.83 -14.18
CA ARG A 25 -4.88 -4.94 -13.33
C ARG A 25 -5.87 -5.91 -13.95
N LYS A 26 -6.18 -5.72 -15.25
CA LYS A 26 -7.10 -6.60 -15.96
C LYS A 26 -6.58 -8.04 -16.10
N MET A 27 -5.28 -8.23 -16.26
CA MET A 27 -4.66 -9.55 -16.25
C MET A 27 -4.86 -10.24 -14.91
N LEU A 28 -4.63 -9.54 -13.79
CA LEU A 28 -4.83 -10.06 -12.44
C LEU A 28 -6.29 -10.40 -12.16
N GLU A 29 -7.24 -9.56 -12.60
CA GLU A 29 -8.69 -9.84 -12.53
C GLU A 29 -9.03 -11.17 -13.21
N ASN A 30 -8.53 -11.38 -14.44
CA ASN A 30 -8.75 -12.62 -15.19
C ASN A 30 -8.14 -13.85 -14.51
N GLN A 31 -7.11 -13.67 -13.67
CA GLN A 31 -6.49 -14.72 -12.88
C GLN A 31 -7.16 -14.91 -11.51
N GLY A 32 -8.11 -14.06 -11.13
CA GLY A 32 -8.74 -14.09 -9.81
C GLY A 32 -7.85 -13.56 -8.68
N THR A 33 -6.79 -12.81 -8.99
CA THR A 33 -5.86 -12.21 -8.04
C THR A 33 -6.28 -10.78 -7.69
N PHE A 34 -6.45 -10.49 -6.41
CA PHE A 34 -6.71 -9.15 -5.89
C PHE A 34 -5.41 -8.50 -5.42
N PHE A 35 -5.06 -7.34 -5.96
CA PHE A 35 -3.80 -6.66 -5.70
C PHE A 35 -3.98 -5.41 -4.86
N VAL A 36 -3.21 -5.28 -3.79
CA VAL A 36 -3.23 -4.13 -2.85
C VAL A 36 -1.85 -3.50 -2.76
N ASP A 37 -1.77 -2.19 -2.97
CA ASP A 37 -0.56 -1.39 -2.78
C ASP A 37 -0.58 -0.72 -1.40
N VAL A 38 0.46 -0.97 -0.59
CA VAL A 38 0.58 -0.51 0.80
C VAL A 38 1.67 0.54 0.90
N MET A 39 1.25 1.79 1.04
CA MET A 39 2.12 2.97 1.07
C MET A 39 2.20 3.55 2.48
N ALA A 40 3.34 4.12 2.83
CA ALA A 40 3.55 4.80 4.12
C ALA A 40 4.85 5.59 4.15
N SER A 41 5.04 6.41 5.17
CA SER A 41 6.37 6.87 5.57
C SER A 41 7.24 5.72 6.07
N PRO A 42 8.57 5.88 6.10
CA PRO A 42 9.45 4.98 6.82
C PRO A 42 9.03 4.86 8.30
N GLY A 43 9.06 3.66 8.84
CA GLY A 43 8.74 3.42 10.25
C GLY A 43 7.26 3.46 10.62
N ALA A 44 6.33 3.69 9.69
CA ALA A 44 4.87 3.67 9.97
C ALA A 44 4.33 2.29 10.35
N GLY A 45 5.08 1.22 10.11
CA GLY A 45 4.73 -0.14 10.50
C GLY A 45 4.13 -1.00 9.38
N LYS A 46 4.47 -0.74 8.11
CA LYS A 46 3.99 -1.50 6.94
C LYS A 46 4.12 -3.00 7.11
N THR A 47 5.34 -3.50 7.27
CA THR A 47 5.62 -4.93 7.42
C THR A 47 4.89 -5.55 8.61
N THR A 48 4.84 -4.85 9.75
CA THR A 48 4.15 -5.36 10.96
C THR A 48 2.65 -5.47 10.74
N LEU A 49 2.03 -4.47 10.09
CA LEU A 49 0.61 -4.48 9.73
C LEU A 49 0.33 -5.60 8.72
N LEU A 50 1.14 -5.70 7.65
CA LEU A 50 0.98 -6.73 6.62
C LEU A 50 1.03 -8.13 7.22
N LEU A 51 1.98 -8.41 8.10
CA LEU A 51 2.08 -9.70 8.77
C LEU A 51 0.82 -10.01 9.60
N ALA A 52 0.32 -9.05 10.38
CA ALA A 52 -0.90 -9.23 11.16
C ALA A 52 -2.13 -9.45 10.28
N LEU A 53 -2.27 -8.68 9.20
CA LEU A 53 -3.35 -8.81 8.22
C LEU A 53 -3.31 -10.16 7.48
N ILE A 54 -2.12 -10.60 7.07
CA ILE A 54 -1.92 -11.87 6.37
C ILE A 54 -2.29 -13.06 7.26
N GLU A 55 -2.02 -13.00 8.58
CA GLU A 55 -2.45 -14.05 9.52
C GLU A 55 -3.98 -14.25 9.51
N GLU A 56 -4.75 -13.18 9.29
CA GLU A 56 -6.20 -13.27 9.14
C GLU A 56 -6.59 -13.84 7.77
N LEU A 57 -6.01 -13.33 6.68
CA LEU A 57 -6.40 -13.68 5.31
C LEU A 57 -5.96 -15.09 4.89
N ARG A 58 -4.76 -15.56 5.31
CA ARG A 58 -4.20 -16.85 4.90
C ARG A 58 -4.97 -18.07 5.40
N LYS A 59 -5.93 -17.88 6.31
CA LYS A 59 -6.82 -18.95 6.80
C LYS A 59 -7.64 -19.55 5.65
N SER A 60 -7.85 -18.79 4.56
CA SER A 60 -8.71 -19.18 3.45
C SER A 60 -8.19 -18.84 2.06
N ALA A 61 -6.98 -18.25 1.97
CA ALA A 61 -6.46 -17.72 0.71
C ALA A 61 -4.94 -17.84 0.57
N SER A 62 -4.46 -17.92 -0.68
CA SER A 62 -3.04 -17.86 -1.03
C SER A 62 -2.59 -16.43 -1.18
N ILE A 63 -1.38 -16.11 -0.65
CA ILE A 63 -0.89 -14.74 -0.57
C ILE A 63 0.53 -14.64 -1.09
N GLY A 64 0.77 -13.65 -1.97
CA GLY A 64 2.08 -13.23 -2.42
C GLY A 64 2.40 -11.80 -1.98
N ILE A 65 3.69 -11.52 -1.72
CA ILE A 65 4.16 -10.18 -1.36
C ILE A 65 5.30 -9.75 -2.29
N ILE A 66 5.18 -8.54 -2.82
CA ILE A 66 6.29 -7.81 -3.45
C ILE A 66 6.81 -6.80 -2.42
N GLU A 67 8.06 -6.93 -2.00
CA GLU A 67 8.71 -6.03 -1.04
C GLU A 67 9.59 -5.03 -1.78
N ALA A 68 9.20 -3.75 -1.80
CA ALA A 68 9.98 -2.69 -2.42
C ALA A 68 10.70 -1.79 -1.38
N ASP A 69 10.45 -1.99 -0.10
CA ASP A 69 11.11 -1.26 0.97
C ASP A 69 12.50 -1.83 1.27
N LEU A 70 13.53 -1.06 0.92
CA LEU A 70 14.93 -1.49 1.03
C LEU A 70 15.51 -1.41 2.46
N GLU A 71 14.76 -0.86 3.42
CA GLU A 71 15.33 -0.59 4.74
C GLU A 71 15.52 -1.83 5.61
N SER A 72 15.09 -3.02 5.15
CA SER A 72 15.03 -4.13 6.09
C SER A 72 15.25 -5.53 5.51
N PHE A 73 16.49 -5.97 5.47
CA PHE A 73 16.80 -7.42 5.53
C PHE A 73 16.15 -8.14 6.72
N VAL A 74 15.75 -7.40 7.75
CA VAL A 74 15.09 -7.91 8.95
C VAL A 74 13.62 -8.21 8.66
N ASP A 75 12.96 -7.39 7.86
CA ASP A 75 11.55 -7.55 7.55
C ASP A 75 11.33 -8.66 6.51
N SER A 76 12.18 -8.76 5.50
CA SER A 76 12.22 -9.92 4.58
C SER A 76 12.39 -11.25 5.31
N ARG A 77 13.15 -11.28 6.40
CA ARG A 77 13.25 -12.46 7.26
C ARG A 77 11.93 -12.81 7.93
N LYS A 78 11.23 -11.82 8.50
CA LYS A 78 9.94 -12.06 9.18
C LYS A 78 8.90 -12.64 8.23
N ILE A 79 8.82 -12.10 7.01
CA ILE A 79 7.90 -12.59 5.97
C ILE A 79 8.25 -14.04 5.58
N LYS A 80 9.53 -14.31 5.37
CA LYS A 80 10.02 -15.66 5.05
C LYS A 80 9.80 -16.66 6.18
N ASP A 81 10.07 -16.25 7.42
CA ASP A 81 9.88 -17.09 8.60
C ASP A 81 8.38 -17.39 8.84
N ALA A 82 7.49 -16.49 8.41
CA ALA A 82 6.05 -16.71 8.39
C ALA A 82 5.60 -17.67 7.26
N GLY A 83 6.51 -18.13 6.40
CA GLY A 83 6.21 -19.07 5.31
C GLY A 83 5.44 -18.43 4.14
N ILE A 84 5.50 -17.10 4.01
CA ILE A 84 4.81 -16.35 2.95
C ILE A 84 5.71 -16.27 1.72
N GLN A 85 5.12 -16.42 0.53
CA GLN A 85 5.83 -16.25 -0.72
C GLN A 85 6.10 -14.76 -0.96
N ALA A 86 7.37 -14.39 -1.04
CA ALA A 86 7.78 -13.00 -1.24
C ALA A 86 8.85 -12.86 -2.31
N VAL A 87 8.79 -11.75 -3.04
CA VAL A 87 9.80 -11.30 -3.99
C VAL A 87 10.28 -9.92 -3.58
N GLN A 88 11.60 -9.79 -3.39
CA GLN A 88 12.20 -8.50 -3.06
C GLN A 88 12.52 -7.73 -4.35
N LEU A 89 12.08 -6.47 -4.40
CA LEU A 89 12.29 -5.54 -5.49
C LEU A 89 13.35 -4.50 -5.10
N GLU A 90 14.50 -4.53 -5.75
CA GLU A 90 15.53 -3.51 -5.58
C GLU A 90 15.27 -2.31 -6.50
N THR A 91 14.98 -1.15 -5.92
CA THR A 91 14.69 0.09 -6.66
C THR A 91 15.95 0.88 -7.04
N ARG A 92 17.14 0.48 -6.54
CA ARG A 92 18.44 1.11 -6.82
C ARG A 92 18.45 2.63 -6.57
N GLY A 93 17.76 3.09 -5.54
CA GLY A 93 17.72 4.48 -5.14
C GLY A 93 16.59 5.30 -5.79
N ILE A 94 15.71 4.69 -6.56
CA ILE A 94 14.47 5.33 -7.03
C ILE A 94 13.49 5.36 -5.85
N CYS A 95 12.81 6.50 -5.65
CA CYS A 95 11.93 6.77 -4.51
C CYS A 95 10.46 6.36 -4.72
N HIS A 96 10.16 5.58 -5.76
CA HIS A 96 8.84 5.05 -6.10
C HIS A 96 8.96 3.72 -6.83
N VAL A 97 7.85 3.02 -6.99
CA VAL A 97 7.74 1.80 -7.78
C VAL A 97 6.97 2.11 -9.07
N GLU A 98 7.56 1.77 -10.22
CA GLU A 98 6.92 1.86 -11.53
C GLU A 98 6.31 0.51 -11.93
N MET A 99 5.34 0.53 -12.85
CA MET A 99 4.66 -0.67 -13.30
C MET A 99 5.63 -1.72 -13.87
N SER A 100 6.66 -1.29 -14.61
CA SER A 100 7.70 -2.16 -15.14
C SER A 100 8.47 -2.96 -14.08
N MET A 101 8.57 -2.41 -12.86
CA MET A 101 9.19 -3.07 -11.72
C MET A 101 8.25 -4.09 -11.10
N VAL A 102 6.96 -3.73 -10.97
CA VAL A 102 5.91 -4.64 -10.46
C VAL A 102 5.78 -5.87 -11.37
N GLU A 103 5.73 -5.68 -12.68
CA GLU A 103 5.66 -6.79 -13.65
C GLU A 103 6.84 -7.76 -13.52
N ARG A 104 8.06 -7.24 -13.40
CA ARG A 104 9.25 -8.08 -13.21
C ARG A 104 9.21 -8.85 -11.89
N ALA A 105 8.78 -8.20 -10.81
CA ALA A 105 8.63 -8.85 -9.51
C ALA A 105 7.53 -9.93 -9.57
N PHE A 106 6.41 -9.67 -10.24
CA PHE A 106 5.35 -10.65 -10.43
C PHE A 106 5.82 -11.86 -11.26
N GLN A 107 6.57 -11.63 -12.33
CA GLN A 107 7.17 -12.71 -13.14
C GLN A 107 8.14 -13.59 -12.35
N ALA A 108 8.83 -13.02 -11.36
CA ALA A 108 9.76 -13.76 -10.51
C ALA A 108 9.07 -14.80 -9.58
N PHE A 109 7.74 -14.73 -9.40
CA PHE A 109 6.97 -15.81 -8.77
C PHE A 109 6.81 -17.06 -9.64
N GLY A 110 7.30 -17.05 -10.89
CA GLY A 110 7.35 -18.23 -11.75
C GLY A 110 5.98 -18.78 -12.19
N GLY A 111 4.96 -17.92 -12.28
CA GLY A 111 3.59 -18.31 -12.66
C GLY A 111 2.75 -18.88 -11.50
N GLN A 112 3.20 -18.73 -10.27
CA GLN A 112 2.41 -19.08 -9.09
C GLN A 112 1.17 -18.19 -9.02
N HIS A 113 0.02 -18.80 -8.70
CA HIS A 113 -1.24 -18.09 -8.49
C HIS A 113 -1.39 -17.67 -7.02
N PHE A 114 -1.94 -16.47 -6.82
CA PHE A 114 -2.31 -15.94 -5.51
C PHE A 114 -3.73 -15.40 -5.53
N ASP A 115 -4.48 -15.61 -4.46
CA ASP A 115 -5.77 -14.94 -4.25
C ASP A 115 -5.56 -13.47 -3.94
N TYR A 116 -4.50 -13.15 -3.17
CA TYR A 116 -4.09 -11.80 -2.82
C TYR A 116 -2.62 -11.57 -3.14
N LEU A 117 -2.35 -10.47 -3.79
CA LEU A 117 -1.00 -9.92 -3.98
C LEU A 117 -0.90 -8.60 -3.21
N PHE A 118 0.15 -8.43 -2.42
CA PHE A 118 0.46 -7.18 -1.75
C PHE A 118 1.76 -6.61 -2.29
N LEU A 119 1.79 -5.30 -2.48
CA LEU A 119 3.02 -4.54 -2.67
C LEU A 119 3.29 -3.77 -1.38
N GLU A 120 4.35 -4.11 -0.67
CA GLU A 120 4.92 -3.24 0.35
C GLU A 120 5.77 -2.18 -0.36
N ASN A 121 5.17 -1.00 -0.57
CA ASN A 121 5.80 0.08 -1.31
C ASN A 121 6.92 0.75 -0.50
N ILE A 122 7.77 1.51 -1.18
CA ILE A 122 8.86 2.27 -0.55
C ILE A 122 8.30 3.23 0.50
N GLY A 123 9.07 3.42 1.58
CA GLY A 123 8.76 4.39 2.62
C GLY A 123 8.82 5.83 2.12
N ASN A 124 7.73 6.31 1.48
CA ASN A 124 7.61 7.64 0.91
C ASN A 124 6.12 8.04 0.76
N LEU A 125 5.79 9.31 1.05
CA LEU A 125 4.42 9.86 0.93
C LEU A 125 4.25 10.84 -0.25
N VAL A 126 5.25 11.02 -1.10
CA VAL A 126 5.21 11.97 -2.23
C VAL A 126 5.17 11.22 -3.55
N CYS A 127 6.28 10.59 -3.92
CA CYS A 127 6.42 9.96 -5.24
C CYS A 127 5.40 8.84 -5.50
N PRO A 128 5.09 7.92 -4.56
CA PRO A 128 4.12 6.86 -4.82
C PRO A 128 2.70 7.35 -5.09
N ALA A 129 2.35 8.59 -4.74
CA ALA A 129 1.05 9.15 -5.06
C ALA A 129 0.85 9.38 -6.58
N GLU A 130 1.94 9.59 -7.33
CA GLU A 130 1.91 9.90 -8.76
C GLU A 130 1.93 8.64 -9.66
N PHE A 131 2.44 7.51 -9.17
CA PHE A 131 2.64 6.30 -9.97
C PHE A 131 1.58 5.24 -9.69
N ASP A 132 0.91 4.80 -10.73
CA ASP A 132 -0.03 3.66 -10.66
C ASP A 132 0.77 2.35 -10.76
N THR A 133 0.63 1.51 -9.74
CA THR A 133 1.29 0.19 -9.64
C THR A 133 0.44 -0.96 -10.18
N GLY A 134 -0.75 -0.67 -10.73
CA GLY A 134 -1.71 -1.67 -11.18
C GLY A 134 -2.50 -2.33 -10.05
N ALA A 135 -2.43 -1.80 -8.83
CA ALA A 135 -3.21 -2.31 -7.71
C ALA A 135 -4.70 -1.99 -7.85
N HIS A 136 -5.57 -2.90 -7.37
CA HIS A 136 -7.02 -2.71 -7.32
C HIS A 136 -7.43 -1.80 -6.16
N LYS A 137 -6.66 -1.85 -5.08
CA LYS A 137 -6.80 -0.95 -3.93
C LYS A 137 -5.45 -0.41 -3.50
N ARG A 138 -5.44 0.87 -3.18
CA ARG A 138 -4.27 1.60 -2.65
C ARG A 138 -4.58 1.98 -1.22
N VAL A 139 -3.73 1.57 -0.29
CA VAL A 139 -3.90 1.88 1.14
C VAL A 139 -2.69 2.65 1.65
N MET A 140 -2.92 3.61 2.52
CA MET A 140 -1.88 4.41 3.14
C MET A 140 -1.88 4.21 4.65
N LEU A 141 -0.70 3.99 5.23
CA LEU A 141 -0.52 3.96 6.68
C LEU A 141 -0.05 5.32 7.20
N LEU A 142 -0.63 5.72 8.32
CA LEU A 142 -0.16 6.83 9.14
C LEU A 142 -0.05 6.37 10.59
N SER A 143 1.14 6.37 11.17
CA SER A 143 1.28 6.00 12.58
C SER A 143 1.03 7.17 13.53
N VAL A 144 0.43 6.89 14.69
CA VAL A 144 0.19 7.91 15.72
C VAL A 144 1.45 8.70 16.10
N PRO A 145 2.66 8.10 16.24
CA PRO A 145 3.87 8.85 16.52
C PRO A 145 4.29 9.86 15.43
N GLU A 146 3.84 9.70 14.19
CA GLU A 146 4.17 10.63 13.10
C GLU A 146 3.40 11.94 13.14
N GLY A 147 2.30 11.98 13.88
CA GLY A 147 1.42 13.13 13.99
C GLY A 147 0.32 13.19 12.92
N TYR A 148 -0.87 13.65 13.35
CA TYR A 148 -2.04 13.77 12.45
C TYR A 148 -1.87 14.86 11.39
N ASP A 149 -0.95 15.80 11.58
CA ASP A 149 -0.69 16.91 10.67
C ASP A 149 -0.11 16.50 9.32
N LYS A 150 0.25 15.23 9.15
CA LYS A 150 0.64 14.65 7.85
C LYS A 150 -0.44 14.86 6.77
N VAL A 151 -1.71 14.88 7.15
CA VAL A 151 -2.83 15.14 6.22
C VAL A 151 -2.74 16.52 5.56
N TYR A 152 -2.15 17.49 6.25
CA TYR A 152 -1.92 18.84 5.71
C TYR A 152 -0.62 18.96 4.91
N LYS A 153 0.36 18.11 5.22
CA LYS A 153 1.70 18.13 4.58
C LYS A 153 1.74 17.34 3.27
N TYR A 154 0.92 16.30 3.15
CA TYR A 154 0.92 15.35 2.00
C TYR A 154 -0.48 15.16 1.38
N PRO A 155 -1.24 16.24 1.06
CA PRO A 155 -2.61 16.13 0.57
C PRO A 155 -2.78 15.20 -0.65
N PRO A 156 -1.85 15.17 -1.64
CA PRO A 156 -1.99 14.30 -2.80
C PRO A 156 -2.08 12.82 -2.45
N MET A 157 -1.33 12.36 -1.44
CA MET A 157 -1.37 10.96 -1.00
C MET A 157 -2.76 10.59 -0.46
N PHE A 158 -3.36 11.44 0.38
CA PHE A 158 -4.69 11.19 0.94
C PHE A 158 -5.80 11.25 -0.11
N ALA A 159 -5.60 12.01 -1.19
CA ALA A 159 -6.57 12.15 -2.28
C ALA A 159 -6.65 10.90 -3.18
N VAL A 160 -5.57 10.11 -3.28
CA VAL A 160 -5.47 9.01 -4.26
C VAL A 160 -5.62 7.62 -3.66
N VAL A 161 -5.69 7.48 -2.34
CA VAL A 161 -5.82 6.17 -1.68
C VAL A 161 -7.28 5.81 -1.41
N ASP A 162 -7.59 4.51 -1.38
CA ASP A 162 -8.91 3.98 -1.04
C ASP A 162 -9.12 3.90 0.47
N ALA A 163 -8.04 3.65 1.22
CA ALA A 163 -8.11 3.60 2.67
C ALA A 163 -6.89 4.25 3.35
N LEU A 164 -7.17 4.92 4.47
CA LEU A 164 -6.21 5.37 5.46
C LEU A 164 -6.22 4.41 6.64
N ILE A 165 -5.06 3.86 6.98
CA ILE A 165 -4.89 2.98 8.13
C ILE A 165 -4.06 3.73 9.18
N VAL A 166 -4.71 4.18 10.24
CA VAL A 166 -4.01 4.78 11.38
C VAL A 166 -3.42 3.65 12.21
N THR A 167 -2.09 3.57 12.27
CA THR A 167 -1.38 2.51 12.96
C THR A 167 -0.86 2.94 14.32
N LYS A 168 -0.49 1.96 15.16
CA LYS A 168 0.06 2.19 16.49
C LYS A 168 -0.87 3.01 17.40
N THR A 169 -2.17 2.69 17.39
CA THR A 169 -3.18 3.37 18.22
C THR A 169 -2.91 3.24 19.72
N ASP A 170 -2.14 2.23 20.12
CA ASP A 170 -1.65 2.07 21.50
C ASP A 170 -0.73 3.23 21.98
N TYR A 171 -0.26 4.08 21.05
CA TYR A 171 0.48 5.31 21.39
C TYR A 171 -0.44 6.52 21.64
N LEU A 172 -1.74 6.46 21.36
CA LEU A 172 -2.65 7.60 21.60
C LEU A 172 -2.59 8.15 23.05
N PRO A 173 -2.57 7.32 24.10
CA PRO A 173 -2.43 7.83 25.46
C PRO A 173 -1.10 8.55 25.74
N LEU A 174 -0.07 8.28 24.94
CA LEU A 174 1.26 8.88 25.05
C LEU A 174 1.45 10.09 24.13
N ASN A 175 0.50 10.36 23.24
CA ASN A 175 0.54 11.46 22.29
C ASN A 175 -0.77 12.28 22.36
N PRO A 176 -0.96 13.10 23.40
CA PRO A 176 -2.19 13.86 23.62
C PRO A 176 -2.45 14.93 22.54
N ASP A 177 -1.43 15.29 21.76
CA ASP A 177 -1.54 16.24 20.65
C ASP A 177 -2.06 15.59 19.36
N PHE A 178 -2.22 14.27 19.32
CA PHE A 178 -2.78 13.59 18.13
C PHE A 178 -4.30 13.74 18.08
N ASP A 179 -4.78 14.64 17.22
CA ASP A 179 -6.21 14.87 17.03
C ASP A 179 -6.77 13.94 15.93
N MET A 180 -7.33 12.81 16.36
CA MET A 180 -7.98 11.83 15.49
C MET A 180 -9.17 12.43 14.75
N ALA A 181 -9.98 13.25 15.41
CA ALA A 181 -11.15 13.84 14.79
C ALA A 181 -10.78 14.85 13.69
N ALA A 182 -9.74 15.66 13.93
CA ALA A 182 -9.20 16.56 12.92
C ALA A 182 -8.62 15.80 11.72
N LEU A 183 -7.89 14.70 11.96
CA LEU A 183 -7.39 13.81 10.90
C LEU A 183 -8.53 13.28 10.03
N HIS A 184 -9.54 12.64 10.64
CA HIS A 184 -10.70 12.10 9.92
C HIS A 184 -11.41 13.16 9.08
N LYS A 185 -11.68 14.32 9.71
CA LYS A 185 -12.34 15.44 9.03
C LYS A 185 -11.56 15.90 7.80
N GLN A 186 -10.27 16.15 7.98
CA GLN A 186 -9.43 16.68 6.89
C GLN A 186 -9.20 15.63 5.80
N ALA A 187 -8.97 14.37 6.15
CA ALA A 187 -8.80 13.29 5.20
C ALA A 187 -10.03 13.12 4.30
N ARG A 188 -11.24 13.20 4.88
CA ARG A 188 -12.51 13.16 4.11
C ARG A 188 -12.80 14.40 3.30
N VAL A 189 -12.22 15.56 3.64
CA VAL A 189 -12.25 16.74 2.76
C VAL A 189 -11.44 16.51 1.50
N LEU A 190 -10.30 15.84 1.60
CA LEU A 190 -9.44 15.49 0.46
C LEU A 190 -10.00 14.34 -0.37
N ASN A 191 -10.60 13.35 0.30
CA ASN A 191 -11.20 12.19 -0.34
C ASN A 191 -12.49 11.79 0.40
N PRO A 192 -13.68 12.19 -0.09
CA PRO A 192 -14.95 11.88 0.55
C PRO A 192 -15.29 10.39 0.66
N HIS A 193 -14.67 9.55 -0.17
CA HIS A 193 -14.90 8.10 -0.22
C HIS A 193 -13.84 7.30 0.55
N LEU A 194 -12.93 8.00 1.26
CA LEU A 194 -11.84 7.38 1.99
C LEU A 194 -12.36 6.53 3.15
N GLU A 195 -12.04 5.25 3.15
CA GLU A 195 -12.21 4.39 4.32
C GLU A 195 -11.10 4.69 5.34
N ILE A 196 -11.43 4.65 6.63
CA ILE A 196 -10.46 4.94 7.69
C ILE A 196 -10.52 3.84 8.74
N PHE A 197 -9.37 3.19 8.98
CA PHE A 197 -9.19 2.14 9.97
C PHE A 197 -8.21 2.59 11.04
N GLU A 198 -8.55 2.37 12.31
CA GLU A 198 -7.69 2.59 13.45
C GLU A 198 -7.17 1.23 13.92
N THR A 199 -5.84 1.04 13.92
CA THR A 199 -5.26 -0.28 14.12
C THR A 199 -4.08 -0.30 15.08
N CYS A 200 -3.93 -1.42 15.77
CA CYS A 200 -2.72 -1.77 16.49
C CYS A 200 -2.31 -3.22 16.17
N ALA A 201 -1.36 -3.41 15.27
CA ALA A 201 -0.90 -4.74 14.89
C ALA A 201 -0.31 -5.54 16.06
N ARG A 202 0.16 -4.88 17.13
CA ARG A 202 0.70 -5.52 18.33
C ARG A 202 -0.39 -6.19 19.19
N THR A 203 -1.57 -5.56 19.26
CA THR A 203 -2.70 -6.08 20.05
C THR A 203 -3.73 -6.83 19.18
N GLY A 204 -3.66 -6.67 17.87
CA GLY A 204 -4.63 -7.19 16.91
C GLY A 204 -5.86 -6.28 16.74
N GLU A 205 -5.94 -5.16 17.45
CA GLU A 205 -7.06 -4.21 17.36
C GLU A 205 -7.18 -3.63 15.96
N GLY A 206 -8.41 -3.62 15.39
CA GLY A 206 -8.74 -3.10 14.06
C GLY A 206 -8.25 -3.96 12.89
N ILE A 207 -7.48 -5.04 13.14
CA ILE A 207 -6.99 -5.92 12.07
C ILE A 207 -8.11 -6.77 11.46
N PRO A 208 -9.05 -7.36 12.22
CA PRO A 208 -10.17 -8.11 11.65
C PRO A 208 -11.05 -7.24 10.75
N GLU A 209 -11.37 -6.02 11.15
CA GLU A 209 -12.19 -5.08 10.38
C GLU A 209 -11.52 -4.68 9.06
N LEU A 210 -10.19 -4.46 9.09
CA LEU A 210 -9.40 -4.21 7.88
C LEU A 210 -9.39 -5.44 6.96
N ALA A 211 -9.25 -6.64 7.51
CA ALA A 211 -9.30 -7.89 6.75
C ALA A 211 -10.67 -8.09 6.10
N GLU A 212 -11.76 -7.87 6.82
CA GLU A 212 -13.13 -7.95 6.30
C GLU A 212 -13.36 -6.98 5.14
N TRP A 213 -12.85 -5.74 5.25
CA TRP A 213 -12.93 -4.76 4.16
C TRP A 213 -12.20 -5.25 2.91
N ILE A 214 -10.97 -5.78 3.05
CA ILE A 214 -10.19 -6.33 1.92
C ILE A 214 -10.91 -7.52 1.27
N LEU A 215 -11.48 -8.42 2.08
CA LEU A 215 -12.29 -9.54 1.61
C LEU A 215 -13.51 -9.07 0.82
N ALA A 216 -14.21 -8.05 1.33
CA ALA A 216 -15.37 -7.44 0.67
C ALA A 216 -14.99 -6.80 -0.67
N CYS A 217 -13.89 -6.02 -0.71
CA CYS A 217 -13.39 -5.41 -1.95
C CYS A 217 -13.05 -6.46 -3.02
N ARG A 218 -12.39 -7.55 -2.63
CA ARG A 218 -12.09 -8.66 -3.57
C ARG A 218 -13.37 -9.29 -4.09
N LYS A 219 -14.33 -9.56 -3.21
CA LYS A 219 -15.61 -10.17 -3.57
C LYS A 219 -16.43 -9.27 -4.51
N GLU A 220 -16.42 -7.96 -4.29
CA GLU A 220 -17.10 -7.00 -5.17
C GLU A 220 -16.50 -6.97 -6.58
N LEU A 221 -15.17 -7.07 -6.65
CA LEU A 221 -14.45 -7.01 -7.93
C LEU A 221 -14.51 -8.31 -8.73
N LEU A 222 -14.35 -9.45 -8.06
CA LEU A 222 -14.13 -10.75 -8.71
C LEU A 222 -15.35 -11.69 -8.63
N GLY A 223 -16.40 -11.33 -7.87
CA GLY A 223 -17.64 -12.09 -7.71
C GLY A 223 -17.50 -13.20 -6.71
#